data_308020461dcbb496e3e6104d61a20e52
#
_entry.id   308020461dcbb496e3e6104d61a20e52
#
_cell.length_a   1.000
_cell.length_b   1.000
_cell.length_c   1.000
_cell.angle_alpha   90.00
_cell.angle_beta   90.00
_cell.angle_gamma   90.00
#
_symmetry.space_group_name_H-M   'P 1'
#
loop_
_entity.id
_entity.type
_entity.pdbx_description
1 polymer ?
#
loop_
_entity_poly.entity_id
_entity_poly.type
_entity_poly.pdbx_seq_one_letter_code
_entity_poly.pdbx_strand_id
1 'polypeptide(L)'
;MISDINIQELHGLYNYNIQFPEKQKVYIITGPNGYGKTTILKIIKHVLECKFWYFFFLKFKKIQLNFRNGRYLIIEKLTNEEKDSEEISEVVNTKEKVIIGLYISGKETPIETLVLGTNYGARLIRKYGSPRFMSRDTFYEDFDLEEILEREYQTNDDSYLIENGKNIQIFLQEQHCLYIQEQRLLSNTLGMPRNLYEKRWSRNIPEINIIAQKLKELFTEKQKEFITKSQEIDATFIKRLIDNTQKVYCSQEFNDKLNKLKGKIDNFRKYGLTPKINIPDGYQPELQNVLSLYIDDMEAKMSVFDEYYNQLATFDHIISSKSLSNKRIVLNDKEGIKLINDNEEEVPLNKLSSGEQNLIILYFKLIFSLPKNALLLIDEPENSLHAAWLTKMLNDYQEMAKKLQCQIIIATHSITFINGEWGMTYDLYENNNK
;
A
#
# COMPACT_ATOMS: atom_id res chain seq x y z
N MET A 1 8.38 -8.82 6.85
CA MET A 1 9.30 -8.54 5.71
C MET A 1 9.84 -9.85 5.15
N ILE A 2 10.01 -9.93 3.85
CA ILE A 2 10.47 -11.11 3.10
C ILE A 2 12.00 -11.10 3.05
N SER A 3 12.64 -12.28 3.22
CA SER A 3 14.08 -12.47 3.04
C SER A 3 14.44 -12.95 1.64
N ASP A 4 13.64 -13.85 1.10
CA ASP A 4 13.85 -14.42 -0.23
C ASP A 4 12.60 -15.13 -0.75
N ILE A 5 12.54 -15.36 -2.04
CA ILE A 5 11.53 -16.18 -2.71
C ILE A 5 12.19 -17.16 -3.67
N ASN A 6 11.82 -18.43 -3.56
CA ASN A 6 12.23 -19.48 -4.48
C ASN A 6 11.01 -20.01 -5.23
N ILE A 7 11.08 -20.02 -6.55
CA ILE A 7 9.99 -20.45 -7.44
C ILE A 7 10.53 -21.49 -8.40
N GLN A 8 9.86 -22.63 -8.49
CA GLN A 8 10.18 -23.71 -9.40
C GLN A 8 9.11 -23.88 -10.47
N GLU A 9 9.54 -23.96 -11.72
CA GLU A 9 8.72 -24.17 -12.91
C GLU A 9 7.60 -23.13 -13.06
N LEU A 10 7.89 -21.84 -12.82
CA LEU A 10 6.95 -20.76 -13.12
C LEU A 10 6.60 -20.77 -14.61
N HIS A 11 5.29 -20.77 -14.92
CA HIS A 11 4.76 -20.97 -16.27
C HIS A 11 5.21 -22.28 -16.93
N GLY A 12 5.74 -23.23 -16.14
CA GLY A 12 6.32 -24.49 -16.59
C GLY A 12 7.71 -24.36 -17.19
N LEU A 13 8.38 -23.21 -17.07
CA LEU A 13 9.63 -22.88 -17.76
C LEU A 13 10.71 -22.33 -16.83
N TYR A 14 10.36 -21.47 -15.89
CA TYR A 14 11.34 -20.64 -15.18
C TYR A 14 11.56 -21.08 -13.75
N ASN A 15 12.83 -21.04 -13.31
CA ASN A 15 13.21 -21.26 -11.92
C ASN A 15 13.89 -20.01 -11.40
N TYR A 16 13.41 -19.47 -10.27
CA TYR A 16 13.92 -18.25 -9.68
C TYR A 16 14.28 -18.44 -8.22
N ASN A 17 15.42 -17.88 -7.81
CA ASN A 17 15.83 -17.76 -6.42
C ASN A 17 16.22 -16.29 -6.16
N ILE A 18 15.29 -15.50 -5.68
CA ILE A 18 15.45 -14.06 -5.51
C ILE A 18 15.70 -13.75 -4.04
N GLN A 19 16.87 -13.19 -3.75
CA GLN A 19 17.28 -12.79 -2.41
C GLN A 19 16.99 -11.31 -2.17
N PHE A 20 16.52 -10.97 -0.96
CA PHE A 20 16.26 -9.60 -0.51
C PHE A 20 17.16 -9.27 0.70
N PRO A 21 18.45 -8.89 0.48
CA PRO A 21 19.41 -8.65 1.55
C PRO A 21 18.94 -7.59 2.56
N GLU A 22 19.16 -7.80 3.86
CA GLU A 22 18.59 -6.94 4.92
C GLU A 22 19.09 -5.49 4.87
N LYS A 23 20.32 -5.28 4.43
CA LYS A 23 20.93 -3.95 4.34
C LYS A 23 20.25 -3.04 3.32
N GLN A 24 19.55 -3.63 2.37
CA GLN A 24 18.83 -2.96 1.29
C GLN A 24 17.34 -2.91 1.63
N LYS A 25 16.69 -1.81 1.33
CA LYS A 25 15.24 -1.65 1.55
C LYS A 25 14.44 -1.61 0.25
N VAL A 26 15.09 -1.26 -0.86
CA VAL A 26 14.48 -1.19 -2.19
C VAL A 26 15.14 -2.24 -3.08
N TYR A 27 14.33 -3.07 -3.74
CA TYR A 27 14.76 -4.14 -4.63
C TYR A 27 14.08 -3.98 -5.97
N ILE A 28 14.80 -4.26 -7.04
CA ILE A 28 14.29 -4.12 -8.40
C ILE A 28 14.38 -5.50 -9.08
N ILE A 29 13.25 -5.99 -9.56
CA ILE A 29 13.18 -7.17 -10.43
C ILE A 29 13.11 -6.66 -11.87
N THR A 30 14.10 -7.00 -12.68
CA THR A 30 14.19 -6.60 -14.07
C THR A 30 14.25 -7.81 -15.00
N GLY A 31 14.08 -7.58 -16.30
CA GLY A 31 14.12 -8.61 -17.32
C GLY A 31 13.16 -8.33 -18.47
N PRO A 32 13.24 -9.06 -19.58
CA PRO A 32 12.35 -8.91 -20.73
C PRO A 32 10.88 -9.18 -20.39
N ASN A 33 9.97 -8.76 -21.26
CA ASN A 33 8.55 -9.10 -21.14
C ASN A 33 8.34 -10.61 -21.24
N GLY A 34 7.38 -11.15 -20.49
CA GLY A 34 7.09 -12.58 -20.45
C GLY A 34 7.90 -13.40 -19.43
N TYR A 35 8.92 -12.83 -18.78
CA TYR A 35 9.73 -13.54 -17.76
C TYR A 35 9.08 -13.58 -16.37
N GLY A 36 7.86 -13.07 -16.22
CA GLY A 36 7.08 -13.23 -14.99
C GLY A 36 7.34 -12.18 -13.91
N LYS A 37 7.88 -10.98 -14.23
CA LYS A 37 8.06 -9.87 -13.27
C LYS A 37 6.79 -9.57 -12.48
N THR A 38 5.72 -9.21 -13.17
CA THR A 38 4.39 -8.97 -12.61
C THR A 38 3.85 -10.18 -11.86
N THR A 39 4.06 -11.38 -12.40
CA THR A 39 3.60 -12.63 -11.78
C THR A 39 4.28 -12.86 -10.43
N ILE A 40 5.57 -12.57 -10.28
CA ILE A 40 6.29 -12.67 -9.00
C ILE A 40 5.71 -11.71 -7.97
N LEU A 41 5.43 -10.45 -8.35
CA LEU A 41 4.76 -9.50 -7.44
C LEU A 41 3.35 -9.98 -7.05
N LYS A 42 2.57 -10.50 -8.01
CA LYS A 42 1.24 -11.06 -7.76
C LYS A 42 1.30 -12.29 -6.85
N ILE A 43 2.28 -13.18 -7.00
CA ILE A 43 2.50 -14.32 -6.08
C ILE A 43 2.66 -13.81 -4.64
N ILE A 44 3.55 -12.85 -4.43
CA ILE A 44 3.79 -12.28 -3.09
C ILE A 44 2.51 -11.63 -2.55
N LYS A 45 1.83 -10.79 -3.34
CA LYS A 45 0.56 -10.16 -3.00
C LYS A 45 -0.47 -11.19 -2.53
N HIS A 46 -0.77 -12.20 -3.38
CA HIS A 46 -1.84 -13.15 -3.10
C HIS A 46 -1.54 -14.06 -1.91
N VAL A 47 -0.27 -14.39 -1.66
CA VAL A 47 0.13 -15.07 -0.42
C VAL A 47 -0.19 -14.20 0.79
N LEU A 48 0.26 -12.94 0.80
CA LEU A 48 0.11 -12.05 1.96
C LEU A 48 -1.35 -11.64 2.22
N GLU A 49 -2.19 -11.60 1.18
CA GLU A 49 -3.62 -11.36 1.28
C GLU A 49 -4.45 -12.63 1.53
N CYS A 50 -3.80 -13.79 1.74
CA CYS A 50 -4.46 -15.10 1.88
C CYS A 50 -5.35 -15.49 0.70
N LYS A 51 -5.13 -14.93 -0.48
CA LYS A 51 -5.91 -15.20 -1.70
C LYS A 51 -5.36 -16.42 -2.44
N PHE A 52 -5.42 -17.57 -1.82
CA PHE A 52 -4.81 -18.79 -2.33
C PHE A 52 -5.49 -19.39 -3.57
N TRP A 53 -6.69 -18.93 -3.92
CA TRP A 53 -7.37 -19.26 -5.17
C TRP A 53 -6.50 -18.96 -6.41
N TYR A 54 -5.66 -17.93 -6.36
CA TYR A 54 -4.75 -17.54 -7.44
C TYR A 54 -3.86 -18.68 -7.91
N PHE A 55 -3.42 -19.54 -6.98
CA PHE A 55 -2.50 -20.63 -7.26
C PHE A 55 -3.12 -21.80 -8.02
N PHE A 56 -4.45 -21.90 -8.10
CA PHE A 56 -5.09 -22.88 -8.99
C PHE A 56 -4.93 -22.51 -10.47
N PHE A 57 -4.93 -21.22 -10.78
CA PHE A 57 -4.79 -20.70 -12.15
C PHE A 57 -3.34 -20.52 -12.57
N LEU A 58 -2.41 -20.39 -11.64
CA LEU A 58 -0.99 -20.24 -11.92
C LEU A 58 -0.36 -21.60 -12.23
N LYS A 59 0.45 -21.68 -13.30
CA LYS A 59 1.25 -22.85 -13.60
C LYS A 59 2.60 -22.74 -12.91
N PHE A 60 2.85 -23.63 -11.94
CA PHE A 60 4.11 -23.75 -11.19
C PHE A 60 4.19 -25.11 -10.52
N LYS A 61 5.35 -25.47 -10.01
CA LYS A 61 5.57 -26.71 -9.23
C LYS A 61 5.63 -26.43 -7.73
N LYS A 62 6.51 -25.52 -7.33
CA LYS A 62 6.74 -25.17 -5.93
C LYS A 62 7.11 -23.69 -5.78
N ILE A 63 6.54 -23.05 -4.77
CA ILE A 63 6.89 -21.70 -4.34
C ILE A 63 7.25 -21.75 -2.87
N GLN A 64 8.40 -21.21 -2.51
CA GLN A 64 8.80 -21.01 -1.12
C GLN A 64 9.04 -19.54 -0.87
N LEU A 65 8.36 -18.99 0.14
CA LEU A 65 8.48 -17.60 0.55
C LEU A 65 9.03 -17.55 1.99
N ASN A 66 10.24 -17.04 2.14
CA ASN A 66 10.93 -16.96 3.42
C ASN A 66 10.78 -15.55 4.02
N PHE A 67 10.60 -15.49 5.34
CA PHE A 67 10.44 -14.26 6.10
C PHE A 67 11.61 -14.06 7.08
N ARG A 68 11.96 -12.81 7.36
CA ARG A 68 13.09 -12.45 8.24
C ARG A 68 12.92 -12.90 9.69
N ASN A 69 11.72 -13.25 10.11
CA ASN A 69 11.44 -13.78 11.45
C ASN A 69 11.68 -15.29 11.57
N GLY A 70 12.32 -15.92 10.58
CA GLY A 70 12.61 -17.34 10.58
C GLY A 70 11.42 -18.24 10.23
N ARG A 71 10.28 -17.69 9.84
CA ARG A 71 9.14 -18.45 9.31
C ARG A 71 9.21 -18.50 7.78
N TYR A 72 8.63 -19.53 7.18
CA TYR A 72 8.50 -19.64 5.74
C TYR A 72 7.23 -20.38 5.34
N LEU A 73 6.75 -20.07 4.15
CA LEU A 73 5.62 -20.73 3.51
C LEU A 73 6.10 -21.54 2.31
N ILE A 74 5.57 -22.72 2.17
CA ILE A 74 5.73 -23.55 0.97
C ILE A 74 4.36 -23.75 0.36
N ILE A 75 4.25 -23.48 -0.94
CA ILE A 75 3.06 -23.73 -1.75
C ILE A 75 3.44 -24.70 -2.85
N GLU A 76 2.78 -25.85 -2.88
CA GLU A 76 3.03 -26.91 -3.86
C GLU A 76 1.74 -27.23 -4.61
N LYS A 77 1.86 -27.42 -5.90
CA LYS A 77 0.77 -27.85 -6.76
C LYS A 77 0.97 -29.32 -7.12
N LEU A 78 0.04 -30.18 -6.70
CA LEU A 78 0.05 -31.61 -7.03
C LEU A 78 -0.92 -31.86 -8.19
N THR A 79 -0.39 -32.37 -9.27
CA THR A 79 -1.15 -32.92 -10.40
C THR A 79 -1.05 -34.44 -10.36
N ASN A 80 -2.17 -35.14 -10.23
CA ASN A 80 -2.16 -36.60 -10.39
C ASN A 80 -2.05 -36.91 -11.88
N GLU A 81 -0.87 -37.33 -12.33
CA GLU A 81 -0.68 -37.99 -13.60
C GLU A 81 -1.20 -39.44 -13.50
N GLU A 82 -2.48 -39.66 -13.67
CA GLU A 82 -2.94 -40.99 -14.10
C GLU A 82 -3.07 -40.97 -15.63
N LYS A 83 -2.21 -41.73 -16.26
CA LYS A 83 -2.33 -42.14 -17.65
C LYS A 83 -3.62 -42.96 -17.78
N ASP A 84 -4.66 -42.40 -18.36
CA ASP A 84 -5.68 -43.22 -19.00
C ASP A 84 -6.34 -42.45 -20.15
N SER A 85 -6.09 -43.05 -21.34
CA SER A 85 -6.90 -43.11 -22.57
C SER A 85 -7.74 -41.90 -22.98
N GLU A 86 -7.39 -41.47 -24.18
CA GLU A 86 -8.18 -40.81 -25.20
C GLU A 86 -9.69 -40.83 -24.95
N GLU A 87 -10.21 -39.70 -24.49
CA GLU A 87 -11.51 -39.19 -24.95
C GLU A 87 -11.62 -37.69 -24.59
N ILE A 88 -11.93 -36.95 -25.62
CA ILE A 88 -12.01 -35.52 -25.69
C ILE A 88 -13.14 -35.00 -24.77
N SER A 89 -12.81 -34.52 -23.60
CA SER A 89 -13.58 -33.46 -22.94
C SER A 89 -12.60 -32.60 -22.17
N GLU A 90 -12.33 -31.40 -22.74
CA GLU A 90 -11.62 -30.28 -22.09
C GLU A 90 -12.39 -29.73 -20.88
N VAL A 91 -12.68 -30.58 -19.91
CA VAL A 91 -13.19 -30.19 -18.61
C VAL A 91 -12.01 -30.18 -17.66
N VAL A 92 -11.76 -29.04 -17.06
CA VAL A 92 -10.77 -28.76 -16.02
C VAL A 92 -10.47 -30.01 -15.20
N ASN A 93 -9.21 -30.40 -15.20
CA ASN A 93 -8.72 -31.58 -14.51
C ASN A 93 -9.03 -31.47 -13.01
N THR A 94 -10.08 -32.14 -12.56
CA THR A 94 -10.66 -32.06 -11.22
C THR A 94 -9.77 -32.68 -10.12
N LYS A 95 -8.52 -33.03 -10.44
CA LYS A 95 -7.58 -33.72 -9.54
C LYS A 95 -6.43 -32.84 -9.03
N GLU A 96 -6.37 -31.57 -9.39
CA GLU A 96 -5.35 -30.64 -8.89
C GLU A 96 -5.59 -30.26 -7.43
N LYS A 97 -4.54 -30.31 -6.61
CA LYS A 97 -4.54 -29.85 -5.22
C LYS A 97 -3.44 -28.82 -5.02
N VAL A 98 -3.74 -27.75 -4.27
CA VAL A 98 -2.75 -26.79 -3.80
C VAL A 98 -2.54 -27.02 -2.31
N ILE A 99 -1.30 -27.30 -1.92
CA ILE A 99 -0.90 -27.53 -0.54
C ILE A 99 -0.08 -26.35 -0.07
N ILE A 100 -0.46 -25.78 1.06
CA ILE A 100 0.21 -24.62 1.67
C ILE A 100 0.65 -25.03 3.07
N GLY A 101 1.95 -25.02 3.31
CA GLY A 101 2.55 -25.34 4.60
C GLY A 101 3.23 -24.13 5.22
N LEU A 102 2.96 -23.86 6.49
CA LEU A 102 3.69 -22.87 7.31
C LEU A 102 4.72 -23.57 8.17
N TYR A 103 5.98 -23.13 8.08
CA TYR A 103 7.13 -23.73 8.75
C TYR A 103 7.90 -22.70 9.58
N ILE A 104 8.75 -23.22 10.46
CA ILE A 104 9.78 -22.45 11.18
C ILE A 104 11.14 -23.00 10.80
N SER A 105 12.13 -22.13 10.56
CA SER A 105 13.51 -22.52 10.28
C SER A 105 14.05 -23.47 11.35
N GLY A 106 14.67 -24.56 10.91
CA GLY A 106 15.20 -25.60 11.81
C GLY A 106 14.21 -26.68 12.25
N LYS A 107 12.95 -26.63 11.77
CA LYS A 107 11.97 -27.69 11.97
C LYS A 107 11.56 -28.27 10.61
N GLU A 108 11.57 -29.61 10.52
CA GLU A 108 11.17 -30.32 9.29
C GLU A 108 9.65 -30.42 9.13
N THR A 109 8.92 -30.40 10.24
CA THR A 109 7.45 -30.51 10.23
C THR A 109 6.79 -29.11 10.15
N PRO A 110 5.72 -28.96 9.35
CA PRO A 110 4.97 -27.73 9.31
C PRO A 110 4.25 -27.44 10.64
N ILE A 111 4.10 -26.16 10.97
CA ILE A 111 3.23 -25.72 12.07
C ILE A 111 1.78 -26.04 11.72
N GLU A 112 1.44 -25.80 10.46
CA GLU A 112 0.11 -26.00 9.91
C GLU A 112 0.21 -26.29 8.42
N THR A 113 -0.69 -27.13 7.92
CA THR A 113 -0.83 -27.43 6.50
C THR A 113 -2.27 -27.22 6.07
N LEU A 114 -2.49 -26.39 5.08
CA LEU A 114 -3.77 -26.16 4.43
C LEU A 114 -3.78 -26.88 3.08
N VAL A 115 -4.77 -27.75 2.87
CA VAL A 115 -4.95 -28.46 1.61
C VAL A 115 -6.20 -27.95 0.92
N LEU A 116 -6.02 -27.24 -0.17
CA LEU A 116 -7.10 -26.78 -1.03
C LEU A 116 -7.32 -27.83 -2.14
N GLY A 117 -8.45 -28.55 -2.06
CA GLY A 117 -8.76 -29.66 -2.96
C GLY A 117 -9.60 -29.24 -4.15
N THR A 118 -9.91 -30.24 -4.99
CA THR A 118 -10.71 -30.11 -6.22
C THR A 118 -12.07 -29.45 -6.05
N ASN A 119 -12.73 -29.67 -4.89
CA ASN A 119 -14.02 -29.05 -4.61
C ASN A 119 -13.94 -27.51 -4.50
N TYR A 120 -12.82 -27.01 -4.05
CA TYR A 120 -12.55 -25.57 -3.95
C TYR A 120 -12.36 -24.97 -5.35
N GLY A 121 -11.45 -25.52 -6.15
CA GLY A 121 -11.23 -25.12 -7.54
C GLY A 121 -12.47 -25.34 -8.42
N ALA A 122 -13.19 -26.46 -8.25
CA ALA A 122 -14.40 -26.77 -9.01
C ALA A 122 -15.58 -25.82 -8.68
N ARG A 123 -15.70 -25.33 -7.45
CA ARG A 123 -16.68 -24.27 -7.11
C ARG A 123 -16.38 -22.96 -7.84
N LEU A 124 -15.11 -22.59 -7.90
CA LEU A 124 -14.67 -21.40 -8.64
C LEU A 124 -14.99 -21.53 -10.11
N ILE A 125 -14.65 -22.65 -10.72
CA ILE A 125 -14.84 -22.91 -12.15
C ILE A 125 -16.31 -23.05 -12.52
N ARG A 126 -17.14 -23.73 -11.72
CA ARG A 126 -18.59 -23.82 -11.96
C ARG A 126 -19.28 -22.47 -11.86
N LYS A 127 -18.80 -21.59 -10.98
CA LYS A 127 -19.39 -20.28 -10.75
C LYS A 127 -18.96 -19.25 -11.80
N TYR A 128 -17.73 -19.33 -12.32
CA TYR A 128 -17.13 -18.30 -13.19
C TYR A 128 -16.76 -18.77 -14.60
N GLY A 129 -16.97 -20.02 -14.92
CA GLY A 129 -16.67 -20.61 -16.23
C GLY A 129 -15.30 -21.31 -16.28
N SER A 130 -15.15 -22.21 -17.26
CA SER A 130 -13.89 -22.89 -17.52
C SER A 130 -12.83 -21.92 -18.01
N PRO A 131 -11.56 -22.08 -17.62
CA PRO A 131 -10.44 -21.25 -18.11
C PRO A 131 -10.09 -21.50 -19.59
N ARG A 132 -11.09 -21.74 -20.45
CA ARG A 132 -10.92 -21.80 -21.92
C ARG A 132 -10.30 -20.53 -22.50
N PHE A 133 -10.19 -19.47 -21.71
CA PHE A 133 -9.63 -18.17 -22.09
C PHE A 133 -8.13 -18.01 -21.77
N MET A 134 -7.44 -19.01 -21.23
CA MET A 134 -6.00 -18.98 -21.04
C MET A 134 -5.22 -19.56 -22.22
N SER A 135 -5.60 -19.23 -23.45
CA SER A 135 -4.70 -19.45 -24.60
C SER A 135 -3.64 -18.34 -24.64
N ARG A 136 -2.45 -18.68 -25.12
CA ARG A 136 -1.25 -17.84 -25.14
C ARG A 136 -1.44 -16.44 -25.75
N ASP A 137 -2.57 -16.15 -26.41
CA ASP A 137 -2.81 -14.94 -27.19
C ASP A 137 -3.73 -13.91 -26.50
N THR A 138 -4.27 -14.20 -25.31
CA THR A 138 -5.24 -13.33 -24.62
C THR A 138 -4.74 -12.81 -23.27
N PHE A 139 -3.55 -12.24 -23.24
CA PHE A 139 -2.97 -11.56 -22.06
C PHE A 139 -3.79 -10.33 -21.60
N TYR A 140 -4.76 -9.88 -22.39
CA TYR A 140 -5.61 -8.71 -22.11
C TYR A 140 -6.94 -9.05 -21.42
N GLU A 141 -7.36 -10.32 -21.42
CA GLU A 141 -8.63 -10.76 -20.78
C GLU A 141 -8.45 -11.23 -19.32
N ASP A 142 -7.18 -11.46 -18.88
CA ASP A 142 -6.87 -11.89 -17.51
C ASP A 142 -7.26 -10.87 -16.43
N PHE A 143 -7.34 -9.59 -16.79
CA PHE A 143 -7.72 -8.52 -15.86
C PHE A 143 -9.16 -8.64 -15.37
N ASP A 144 -10.08 -9.01 -16.25
CA ASP A 144 -11.50 -9.15 -15.92
C ASP A 144 -11.76 -10.34 -15.00
N LEU A 145 -11.03 -11.45 -15.18
CA LEU A 145 -11.21 -12.65 -14.36
C LEU A 145 -10.63 -12.45 -12.94
N GLU A 146 -9.43 -11.90 -12.82
CA GLU A 146 -8.82 -11.59 -11.52
C GLU A 146 -9.69 -10.60 -10.74
N GLU A 147 -10.21 -9.57 -11.41
CA GLU A 147 -11.11 -8.58 -10.83
C GLU A 147 -12.45 -9.18 -10.40
N ILE A 148 -13.05 -10.06 -11.23
CA ILE A 148 -14.28 -10.77 -10.90
C ILE A 148 -14.06 -11.69 -9.70
N LEU A 149 -12.97 -12.44 -9.68
CA LEU A 149 -12.60 -13.32 -8.57
C LEU A 149 -12.30 -12.52 -7.29
N GLU A 150 -11.61 -11.41 -7.38
CA GLU A 150 -11.37 -10.53 -6.22
C GLU A 150 -12.67 -9.98 -5.63
N ARG A 151 -13.63 -9.59 -6.48
CA ARG A 151 -14.92 -9.04 -6.03
C ARG A 151 -15.81 -10.06 -5.31
N GLU A 152 -15.79 -11.29 -5.75
CA GLU A 152 -16.70 -12.31 -5.20
C GLU A 152 -16.07 -13.10 -4.05
N TYR A 153 -14.74 -13.17 -3.99
CA TYR A 153 -14.03 -13.84 -2.92
C TYR A 153 -14.07 -13.11 -1.59
N GLN A 154 -14.26 -11.79 -1.59
CA GLN A 154 -14.42 -11.01 -0.36
C GLN A 154 -15.65 -11.40 0.47
N THR A 155 -16.58 -12.19 -0.07
CA THR A 155 -17.84 -12.47 0.59
C THR A 155 -18.01 -13.90 1.15
N ASN A 156 -17.19 -14.90 0.74
CA ASN A 156 -17.57 -16.29 1.02
C ASN A 156 -16.47 -17.26 1.49
N ASP A 157 -15.18 -16.91 1.51
CA ASP A 157 -14.12 -17.92 1.74
C ASP A 157 -13.28 -17.77 3.00
N ASP A 158 -13.45 -16.70 3.75
CA ASP A 158 -12.79 -16.56 5.06
C ASP A 158 -13.14 -17.71 6.02
N SER A 159 -14.34 -18.29 5.89
CA SER A 159 -14.77 -19.39 6.77
C SER A 159 -13.91 -20.66 6.63
N TYR A 160 -13.55 -21.05 5.39
CA TYR A 160 -12.72 -22.25 5.19
C TYR A 160 -11.28 -22.06 5.68
N LEU A 161 -10.70 -20.88 5.49
CA LEU A 161 -9.37 -20.52 5.99
C LEU A 161 -9.37 -20.42 7.51
N ILE A 162 -10.43 -19.86 8.10
CA ILE A 162 -10.60 -19.76 9.57
C ILE A 162 -10.65 -21.14 10.23
N GLU A 163 -11.31 -22.11 9.60
CA GLU A 163 -11.45 -23.46 10.12
C GLU A 163 -10.18 -24.31 9.93
N ASN A 164 -9.47 -24.17 8.80
CA ASN A 164 -8.43 -25.11 8.38
C ASN A 164 -7.02 -24.53 8.26
N GLY A 165 -6.85 -23.21 8.32
CA GLY A 165 -5.56 -22.50 8.11
C GLY A 165 -5.38 -21.31 9.05
N LYS A 166 -5.83 -21.43 10.30
CA LYS A 166 -5.87 -20.32 11.26
C LYS A 166 -4.49 -19.71 11.55
N ASN A 167 -3.47 -20.54 11.75
CA ASN A 167 -2.12 -20.03 12.05
C ASN A 167 -1.48 -19.39 10.84
N ILE A 168 -1.74 -19.93 9.63
CA ILE A 168 -1.32 -19.33 8.36
C ILE A 168 -1.96 -17.96 8.22
N GLN A 169 -3.27 -17.85 8.43
CA GLN A 169 -4.02 -16.60 8.32
C GLN A 169 -3.52 -15.56 9.32
N ILE A 170 -3.39 -15.91 10.61
CA ILE A 170 -2.89 -15.01 11.66
C ILE A 170 -1.50 -14.50 11.28
N PHE A 171 -0.60 -15.41 10.88
CA PHE A 171 0.76 -15.02 10.49
C PHE A 171 0.80 -14.05 9.31
N LEU A 172 -0.04 -14.26 8.29
CA LEU A 172 -0.07 -13.43 7.11
C LEU A 172 -0.76 -12.08 7.34
N GLN A 173 -1.79 -12.02 8.19
CA GLN A 173 -2.46 -10.78 8.57
C GLN A 173 -1.52 -9.79 9.32
N GLU A 174 -0.47 -10.30 9.97
CA GLU A 174 0.58 -9.46 10.56
C GLU A 174 1.48 -8.81 9.50
N GLN A 175 1.45 -9.29 8.25
CA GLN A 175 2.29 -8.83 7.15
C GLN A 175 1.52 -7.85 6.28
N HIS A 176 1.58 -6.56 6.61
CA HIS A 176 0.94 -5.53 5.79
C HIS A 176 1.60 -5.43 4.41
N CYS A 177 0.81 -5.52 3.36
CA CYS A 177 1.25 -5.42 1.97
C CYS A 177 0.40 -4.39 1.24
N LEU A 178 1.05 -3.55 0.45
CA LEU A 178 0.39 -2.67 -0.51
C LEU A 178 0.92 -2.99 -1.91
N TYR A 179 0.03 -3.32 -2.83
CA TYR A 179 0.38 -3.54 -4.23
C TYR A 179 -0.13 -2.40 -5.10
N ILE A 180 0.77 -1.80 -5.88
CA ILE A 180 0.48 -0.74 -6.83
C ILE A 180 0.66 -1.29 -8.24
N GLN A 181 -0.46 -1.42 -8.93
CA GLN A 181 -0.51 -1.95 -10.29
C GLN A 181 -0.01 -0.93 -11.32
N GLU A 182 0.33 -1.42 -12.51
CA GLU A 182 0.69 -0.62 -13.68
C GLU A 182 -0.40 0.38 -14.06
N GLN A 183 -1.65 -0.07 -14.19
CA GLN A 183 -2.80 0.79 -14.50
C GLN A 183 -3.42 1.38 -13.22
N ARG A 184 -3.29 2.71 -13.04
CA ARG A 184 -3.66 3.43 -11.80
C ARG A 184 -4.79 4.44 -11.96
N LEU A 185 -5.17 4.74 -13.20
CA LEU A 185 -6.08 5.87 -13.49
C LEU A 185 -7.55 5.58 -13.19
N LEU A 186 -7.94 4.31 -13.23
CA LEU A 186 -9.31 3.88 -12.95
C LEU A 186 -9.31 3.06 -11.67
N SER A 187 -10.18 3.43 -10.74
CA SER A 187 -10.44 2.55 -9.60
C SER A 187 -11.67 1.72 -9.90
N ASN A 188 -11.52 0.45 -9.71
CA ASN A 188 -12.66 -0.41 -9.52
C ASN A 188 -13.18 -0.16 -8.10
N THR A 189 -14.31 0.54 -7.98
CA THR A 189 -14.96 0.83 -6.70
C THR A 189 -15.41 -0.46 -6.04
N LEU A 190 -14.47 -1.11 -5.34
CA LEU A 190 -14.72 -2.24 -4.46
C LEU A 190 -15.33 -1.69 -3.17
N GLY A 191 -16.62 -1.92 -2.95
CA GLY A 191 -17.23 -1.71 -1.65
C GLY A 191 -18.55 -0.99 -1.54
N MET A 192 -19.23 -0.58 -2.64
CA MET A 192 -20.61 -0.11 -2.52
C MET A 192 -21.61 -1.25 -2.79
N PRO A 193 -22.59 -1.50 -1.89
CA PRO A 193 -23.65 -2.48 -2.16
C PRO A 193 -24.46 -2.01 -3.38
N ARG A 194 -24.36 -2.75 -4.48
CA ARG A 194 -25.16 -2.49 -5.67
C ARG A 194 -26.58 -3.02 -5.43
N ASN A 195 -27.53 -2.13 -5.40
CA ASN A 195 -28.92 -2.49 -5.66
C ASN A 195 -29.03 -3.06 -7.08
N LEU A 196 -29.69 -4.22 -7.19
CA LEU A 196 -29.78 -5.10 -8.37
C LEU A 196 -30.37 -4.46 -9.65
N TYR A 197 -30.74 -3.19 -9.64
CA TYR A 197 -31.40 -2.49 -10.75
C TYR A 197 -30.55 -1.51 -11.57
N GLU A 198 -29.28 -1.24 -11.14
CA GLU A 198 -28.38 -0.35 -11.91
C GLU A 198 -27.35 -1.12 -12.74
N LYS A 199 -27.81 -2.01 -13.59
CA LYS A 199 -26.98 -2.88 -14.45
C LYS A 199 -26.32 -2.17 -15.64
N ARG A 200 -26.32 -0.84 -15.77
CA ARG A 200 -25.88 -0.21 -17.03
C ARG A 200 -24.85 0.92 -16.98
N TRP A 201 -24.49 1.45 -15.81
CA TRP A 201 -23.53 2.54 -15.74
C TRP A 201 -22.67 2.41 -14.47
N SER A 202 -21.71 1.47 -14.42
CA SER A 202 -20.58 1.65 -13.52
C SER A 202 -19.77 2.83 -14.06
N ARG A 203 -20.05 4.03 -13.56
CA ARG A 203 -19.18 5.18 -13.78
C ARG A 203 -17.83 4.82 -13.18
N ASN A 204 -16.83 4.55 -14.01
CA ASN A 204 -15.46 4.49 -13.60
C ASN A 204 -15.09 5.89 -13.07
N ILE A 205 -15.11 6.04 -11.74
CA ILE A 205 -14.72 7.30 -11.12
C ILE A 205 -13.21 7.38 -11.25
N PRO A 206 -12.65 8.46 -11.82
CA PRO A 206 -11.20 8.63 -11.90
C PRO A 206 -10.57 8.51 -10.51
N GLU A 207 -9.53 7.70 -10.38
CA GLU A 207 -8.85 7.45 -9.10
C GLU A 207 -8.39 8.75 -8.42
N ILE A 208 -8.01 9.75 -9.21
CA ILE A 208 -7.60 11.07 -8.68
C ILE A 208 -8.70 11.75 -7.85
N ASN A 209 -9.98 11.58 -8.24
CA ASN A 209 -11.10 12.13 -7.48
C ASN A 209 -11.33 11.37 -6.17
N ILE A 210 -11.11 10.04 -6.19
CA ILE A 210 -11.20 9.22 -4.98
C ILE A 210 -10.10 9.61 -3.99
N ILE A 211 -8.90 9.86 -4.48
CA ILE A 211 -7.78 10.32 -3.65
C ILE A 211 -8.07 11.69 -3.03
N ALA A 212 -8.60 12.64 -3.79
CA ALA A 212 -9.00 13.94 -3.27
C ALA A 212 -10.06 13.80 -2.16
N GLN A 213 -11.05 12.93 -2.37
CA GLN A 213 -12.07 12.63 -1.37
C GLN A 213 -11.49 11.95 -0.12
N LYS A 214 -10.61 10.96 -0.28
CA LYS A 214 -9.92 10.30 0.84
C LYS A 214 -9.09 11.29 1.65
N LEU A 215 -8.38 12.20 1.00
CA LEU A 215 -7.61 13.23 1.69
C LEU A 215 -8.53 14.13 2.53
N LYS A 216 -9.66 14.57 1.98
CA LYS A 216 -10.68 15.34 2.70
C LYS A 216 -11.24 14.56 3.91
N GLU A 217 -11.47 13.27 3.78
CA GLU A 217 -11.91 12.40 4.87
C GLU A 217 -10.87 12.31 5.98
N LEU A 218 -9.59 12.17 5.65
CA LEU A 218 -8.48 12.20 6.61
C LEU A 218 -8.38 13.55 7.35
N PHE A 219 -8.56 14.67 6.66
CA PHE A 219 -8.65 15.98 7.31
C PHE A 219 -9.78 16.02 8.34
N THR A 220 -10.96 15.55 7.94
CA THR A 220 -12.14 15.55 8.79
C THR A 220 -11.96 14.65 10.02
N GLU A 221 -11.34 13.49 9.84
CA GLU A 221 -11.03 12.55 10.92
C GLU A 221 -10.06 13.17 11.92
N LYS A 222 -8.98 13.79 11.45
CA LYS A 222 -8.00 14.44 12.31
C LYS A 222 -8.55 15.67 13.05
N GLN A 223 -9.45 16.40 12.42
CA GLN A 223 -10.17 17.50 13.11
C GLN A 223 -11.09 16.98 14.23
N LYS A 224 -11.81 15.86 14.00
CA LYS A 224 -12.62 15.22 15.04
C LYS A 224 -11.74 14.72 16.20
N GLU A 225 -10.62 14.06 15.90
CA GLU A 225 -9.65 13.61 16.91
C GLU A 225 -9.12 14.77 17.75
N PHE A 226 -8.78 15.89 17.11
CA PHE A 226 -8.35 17.12 17.79
C PHE A 226 -9.45 17.70 18.71
N ILE A 227 -10.70 17.74 18.26
CA ILE A 227 -11.82 18.23 19.07
C ILE A 227 -12.00 17.34 20.30
N THR A 228 -12.03 16.01 20.12
CA THR A 228 -12.16 15.05 21.24
C THR A 228 -11.02 15.23 22.23
N LYS A 229 -9.78 15.28 21.77
CA LYS A 229 -8.60 15.48 22.60
C LYS A 229 -8.62 16.81 23.35
N SER A 230 -9.09 17.88 22.67
CA SER A 230 -9.23 19.18 23.29
C SER A 230 -10.26 19.17 24.43
N GLN A 231 -11.42 18.54 24.23
CA GLN A 231 -12.45 18.40 25.24
C GLN A 231 -11.96 17.62 26.47
N GLU A 232 -11.23 16.52 26.28
CA GLU A 232 -10.64 15.73 27.35
C GLU A 232 -9.65 16.56 28.20
N ILE A 233 -8.78 17.33 27.54
CA ILE A 233 -7.78 18.17 28.21
C ILE A 233 -8.46 19.31 28.94
N ASP A 234 -9.41 20.01 28.29
CA ASP A 234 -10.12 21.16 28.87
C ASP A 234 -10.97 20.77 30.09
N ALA A 235 -11.60 19.60 30.06
CA ALA A 235 -12.38 19.08 31.19
C ALA A 235 -11.57 18.91 32.49
N THR A 236 -10.26 18.68 32.36
CA THR A 236 -9.38 18.48 33.53
C THR A 236 -8.54 19.72 33.91
N PHE A 237 -8.58 20.77 33.08
CA PHE A 237 -7.71 21.96 33.20
C PHE A 237 -7.76 22.59 34.60
N ILE A 238 -8.96 22.92 35.10
CA ILE A 238 -9.14 23.57 36.41
C ILE A 238 -8.65 22.70 37.54
N LYS A 239 -8.95 21.40 37.50
CA LYS A 239 -8.48 20.46 38.52
C LYS A 239 -6.95 20.40 38.57
N ARG A 240 -6.29 20.24 37.40
CA ARG A 240 -4.83 20.19 37.32
C ARG A 240 -4.18 21.50 37.77
N LEU A 241 -4.81 22.63 37.51
CA LEU A 241 -4.33 23.92 37.96
C LEU A 241 -4.39 24.06 39.51
N ILE A 242 -5.48 23.58 40.14
CA ILE A 242 -5.65 23.60 41.60
C ILE A 242 -4.69 22.63 42.29
N ASP A 243 -4.55 21.40 41.74
CA ASP A 243 -3.67 20.36 42.28
C ASP A 243 -2.19 20.74 42.17
N ASN A 244 -1.86 21.78 41.39
CA ASN A 244 -0.52 22.34 41.18
C ASN A 244 0.53 21.27 40.80
N THR A 245 0.13 20.31 39.98
CA THR A 245 0.96 19.13 39.59
C THR A 245 1.77 19.39 38.32
N GLN A 246 1.55 20.54 37.65
CA GLN A 246 2.22 20.90 36.38
C GLN A 246 3.67 21.30 36.62
N LYS A 247 4.50 21.06 35.58
CA LYS A 247 5.84 21.67 35.53
C LYS A 247 5.72 23.17 35.31
N VAL A 248 6.43 23.96 36.12
CA VAL A 248 6.46 25.41 36.01
C VAL A 248 7.66 25.83 35.20
N TYR A 249 7.46 26.62 34.16
CA TYR A 249 8.52 27.08 33.25
C TYR A 249 9.01 28.47 33.66
N CYS A 250 10.32 28.72 33.59
CA CYS A 250 10.85 30.07 33.67
C CYS A 250 10.54 30.85 32.39
N SER A 251 10.75 32.17 32.44
CA SER A 251 10.44 33.09 31.32
C SER A 251 11.11 32.63 30.00
N GLN A 252 12.36 32.23 30.05
CA GLN A 252 13.09 31.78 28.86
C GLN A 252 12.54 30.47 28.30
N GLU A 253 12.37 29.45 29.14
CA GLU A 253 11.80 28.15 28.72
C GLU A 253 10.39 28.30 28.14
N PHE A 254 9.55 29.14 28.78
CA PHE A 254 8.21 29.42 28.29
C PHE A 254 8.22 30.09 26.92
N ASN A 255 9.02 31.14 26.73
CA ASN A 255 9.09 31.86 25.47
C ASN A 255 9.64 30.95 24.33
N ASP A 256 10.60 30.07 24.62
CA ASP A 256 11.13 29.11 23.65
C ASP A 256 10.04 28.12 23.22
N LYS A 257 9.29 27.56 24.17
CA LYS A 257 8.14 26.69 23.88
C LYS A 257 7.06 27.40 23.12
N LEU A 258 6.72 28.63 23.51
CA LEU A 258 5.71 29.47 22.86
C LEU A 258 6.07 29.73 21.39
N ASN A 259 7.32 30.07 21.10
CA ASN A 259 7.77 30.31 19.73
C ASN A 259 7.73 29.03 18.88
N LYS A 260 8.12 27.89 19.45
CA LYS A 260 7.98 26.58 18.77
C LYS A 260 6.52 26.26 18.48
N LEU A 261 5.63 26.46 19.45
CA LEU A 261 4.20 26.23 19.29
C LEU A 261 3.59 27.16 18.21
N LYS A 262 3.94 28.46 18.20
CA LYS A 262 3.52 29.42 17.17
C LYS A 262 3.93 28.92 15.77
N GLY A 263 5.20 28.57 15.58
CA GLY A 263 5.69 28.04 14.31
C GLY A 263 4.97 26.75 13.88
N LYS A 264 4.68 25.86 14.85
CA LYS A 264 3.94 24.62 14.60
C LYS A 264 2.50 24.89 14.13
N ILE A 265 1.80 25.82 14.80
CA ILE A 265 0.42 26.22 14.45
C ILE A 265 0.40 26.89 13.07
N ASP A 266 1.36 27.74 12.74
CA ASP A 266 1.44 28.39 11.42
C ASP A 266 1.67 27.37 10.31
N ASN A 267 2.52 26.37 10.55
CA ASN A 267 2.70 25.24 9.64
C ASN A 267 1.41 24.44 9.43
N PHE A 268 0.69 24.14 10.49
CA PHE A 268 -0.59 23.42 10.40
C PHE A 268 -1.67 24.24 9.68
N ARG A 269 -1.68 25.55 9.89
CA ARG A 269 -2.62 26.47 9.24
C ARG A 269 -2.42 26.51 7.72
N LYS A 270 -1.19 26.33 7.24
CA LYS A 270 -0.90 26.27 5.80
C LYS A 270 -1.78 25.25 5.07
N TYR A 271 -2.10 24.12 5.74
CA TYR A 271 -2.95 23.06 5.20
C TYR A 271 -4.39 23.09 5.70
N GLY A 272 -4.78 24.09 6.50
CA GLY A 272 -6.14 24.16 7.05
C GLY A 272 -6.41 23.19 8.21
N LEU A 273 -5.37 22.63 8.85
CA LEU A 273 -5.53 21.69 9.96
C LEU A 273 -6.06 22.35 11.23
N THR A 274 -5.72 23.60 11.46
CA THR A 274 -6.12 24.33 12.68
C THR A 274 -6.88 25.60 12.35
N PRO A 275 -7.91 25.95 13.15
CA PRO A 275 -8.53 27.25 13.08
C PRO A 275 -7.55 28.35 13.54
N LYS A 276 -7.97 29.60 13.43
CA LYS A 276 -7.22 30.72 14.02
C LYS A 276 -7.30 30.59 15.54
N ILE A 277 -6.16 30.35 16.19
CA ILE A 277 -6.03 30.22 17.63
C ILE A 277 -5.35 31.46 18.17
N ASN A 278 -5.95 32.08 19.19
CA ASN A 278 -5.33 33.18 19.92
C ASN A 278 -4.35 32.60 20.95
N ILE A 279 -3.11 32.99 20.83
CA ILE A 279 -2.00 32.54 21.69
C ILE A 279 -1.56 33.74 22.55
N PRO A 280 -1.17 33.54 23.81
CA PRO A 280 -0.62 34.61 24.64
C PRO A 280 0.56 35.33 23.97
N ASP A 281 0.67 36.64 24.18
CA ASP A 281 1.74 37.42 23.58
C ASP A 281 3.12 37.11 24.17
N GLY A 282 3.17 36.72 25.45
CA GLY A 282 4.41 36.39 26.15
C GLY A 282 4.21 35.93 27.59
N TYR A 283 5.33 35.80 28.30
CA TYR A 283 5.36 35.38 29.68
C TYR A 283 4.93 36.49 30.64
N GLN A 284 4.12 36.12 31.64
CA GLN A 284 3.69 36.99 32.73
C GLN A 284 3.97 36.25 34.06
N PRO A 285 4.83 36.81 34.94
CA PRO A 285 5.21 36.13 36.20
C PRO A 285 4.04 35.77 37.11
N GLU A 286 3.02 36.63 37.18
CA GLU A 286 1.83 36.42 38.00
C GLU A 286 0.96 35.27 37.52
N LEU A 287 1.05 34.93 36.25
CA LEU A 287 0.31 33.83 35.58
C LEU A 287 1.16 32.64 35.27
N GLN A 288 2.35 32.51 35.83
CA GLN A 288 3.32 31.46 35.50
C GLN A 288 2.72 30.06 35.50
N ASN A 289 1.99 29.68 36.53
CA ASN A 289 1.38 28.37 36.65
C ASN A 289 0.35 28.10 35.54
N VAL A 290 -0.52 29.10 35.28
CA VAL A 290 -1.57 29.04 34.27
C VAL A 290 -0.94 28.95 32.88
N LEU A 291 0.07 29.75 32.59
CA LEU A 291 0.75 29.81 31.32
C LEU A 291 1.56 28.53 31.03
N SER A 292 2.19 27.95 32.09
CA SER A 292 2.92 26.71 31.94
C SER A 292 1.98 25.55 31.61
N LEU A 293 0.85 25.44 32.31
CA LEU A 293 -0.18 24.44 32.01
C LEU A 293 -0.79 24.64 30.62
N TYR A 294 -1.08 25.89 30.25
CA TYR A 294 -1.64 26.23 28.95
C TYR A 294 -0.73 25.75 27.81
N ILE A 295 0.59 25.99 27.90
CA ILE A 295 1.50 25.62 26.82
C ILE A 295 1.64 24.11 26.65
N ASP A 296 1.68 23.36 27.76
CA ASP A 296 1.71 21.89 27.74
C ASP A 296 0.41 21.31 27.16
N ASP A 297 -0.74 21.89 27.53
CA ASP A 297 -2.03 21.49 26.99
C ASP A 297 -2.14 21.76 25.49
N MET A 298 -1.65 22.92 25.05
CA MET A 298 -1.66 23.24 23.62
C MET A 298 -0.71 22.35 22.82
N GLU A 299 0.48 22.04 23.36
CA GLU A 299 1.39 21.06 22.73
C GLU A 299 0.72 19.69 22.61
N ALA A 300 0.05 19.22 23.66
CA ALA A 300 -0.66 17.94 23.66
C ALA A 300 -1.84 17.92 22.66
N LYS A 301 -2.63 19.01 22.58
CA LYS A 301 -3.69 19.14 21.58
C LYS A 301 -3.15 19.14 20.15
N MET A 302 -2.08 19.90 19.88
CA MET A 302 -1.48 20.02 18.56
C MET A 302 -0.77 18.73 18.11
N SER A 303 -0.34 17.88 19.03
CA SER A 303 0.35 16.62 18.69
C SER A 303 -0.50 15.66 17.86
N VAL A 304 -1.83 15.78 17.90
CA VAL A 304 -2.77 15.02 17.06
C VAL A 304 -2.47 15.19 15.56
N PHE A 305 -2.00 16.37 15.16
CA PHE A 305 -1.73 16.66 13.76
C PHE A 305 -0.31 16.32 13.31
N ASP A 306 0.63 15.97 14.20
CA ASP A 306 2.06 15.85 13.88
C ASP A 306 2.34 14.85 12.75
N GLU A 307 1.81 13.65 12.85
CA GLU A 307 2.02 12.61 11.85
C GLU A 307 1.38 12.99 10.51
N TYR A 308 0.14 13.46 10.56
CA TYR A 308 -0.61 13.84 9.36
C TYR A 308 0.01 15.06 8.66
N TYR A 309 0.48 16.06 9.41
CA TYR A 309 1.22 17.20 8.87
C TYR A 309 2.50 16.74 8.16
N ASN A 310 3.27 15.82 8.77
CA ASN A 310 4.48 15.29 8.14
C ASN A 310 4.17 14.56 6.82
N GLN A 311 3.06 13.84 6.75
CA GLN A 311 2.59 13.20 5.52
C GLN A 311 2.21 14.25 4.46
N LEU A 312 1.41 15.26 4.82
CA LEU A 312 1.02 16.35 3.93
C LEU A 312 2.23 17.13 3.41
N ALA A 313 3.14 17.53 4.29
CA ALA A 313 4.34 18.26 3.93
C ALA A 313 5.28 17.45 3.01
N THR A 314 5.40 16.14 3.26
CA THR A 314 6.19 15.26 2.40
C THR A 314 5.56 15.12 1.02
N PHE A 315 4.23 14.95 0.96
CA PHE A 315 3.50 14.85 -0.30
C PHE A 315 3.58 16.15 -1.10
N ASP A 316 3.30 17.29 -0.46
CA ASP A 316 3.39 18.63 -1.06
C ASP A 316 4.81 18.89 -1.63
N HIS A 317 5.86 18.58 -0.84
CA HIS A 317 7.24 18.75 -1.28
C HIS A 317 7.59 17.90 -2.50
N ILE A 318 7.23 16.61 -2.49
CA ILE A 318 7.53 15.70 -3.60
C ILE A 318 6.81 16.16 -4.87
N ILE A 319 5.51 16.41 -4.79
CA ILE A 319 4.73 16.80 -5.97
C ILE A 319 5.18 18.15 -6.53
N SER A 320 5.43 19.14 -5.66
CA SER A 320 5.93 20.45 -6.07
C SER A 320 7.31 20.37 -6.74
N SER A 321 8.16 19.42 -6.32
CA SER A 321 9.50 19.19 -6.93
C SER A 321 9.45 18.61 -8.35
N LYS A 322 8.30 18.04 -8.77
CA LYS A 322 8.13 17.37 -10.07
C LYS A 322 7.68 18.31 -11.20
N SER A 323 7.46 19.59 -10.91
CA SER A 323 7.08 20.62 -11.90
C SER A 323 5.92 20.17 -12.80
N LEU A 324 4.71 20.19 -12.26
CA LEU A 324 3.49 19.98 -13.05
C LEU A 324 3.36 21.12 -14.05
N SER A 325 3.10 20.81 -15.32
CA SER A 325 3.05 21.81 -16.41
C SER A 325 2.04 22.92 -16.12
N ASN A 326 2.52 24.13 -15.83
CA ASN A 326 1.69 25.35 -15.59
C ASN A 326 0.58 25.16 -14.53
N LYS A 327 0.78 24.27 -13.57
CA LYS A 327 -0.20 23.96 -12.53
C LYS A 327 0.52 23.66 -11.22
N ARG A 328 -0.16 23.96 -10.11
CA ARG A 328 0.27 23.57 -8.77
C ARG A 328 -0.88 22.94 -8.00
N ILE A 329 -0.52 22.02 -7.10
CA ILE A 329 -1.46 21.42 -6.18
C ILE A 329 -1.51 22.26 -4.91
N VAL A 330 -2.71 22.47 -4.39
CA VAL A 330 -2.96 23.04 -3.06
C VAL A 330 -3.74 22.02 -2.25
N LEU A 331 -3.20 21.66 -1.10
CA LEU A 331 -3.85 20.75 -0.15
C LEU A 331 -4.65 21.56 0.85
N ASN A 332 -5.91 21.19 1.06
CA ASN A 332 -6.78 21.86 2.03
C ASN A 332 -7.86 20.93 2.59
N ASP A 333 -8.51 21.38 3.66
CA ASP A 333 -9.56 20.63 4.37
C ASP A 333 -10.90 20.56 3.62
N LYS A 334 -11.17 21.48 2.69
CA LYS A 334 -12.45 21.56 1.98
C LYS A 334 -12.56 20.61 0.81
N GLU A 335 -11.51 20.51 0.00
CA GLU A 335 -11.50 19.78 -1.25
C GLU A 335 -10.51 18.60 -1.24
N GLY A 336 -9.64 18.53 -0.20
CA GLY A 336 -8.51 17.61 -0.14
C GLY A 336 -7.40 18.04 -1.07
N ILE A 337 -7.60 17.92 -2.39
CA ILE A 337 -6.68 18.36 -3.43
C ILE A 337 -7.36 19.37 -4.33
N LYS A 338 -6.75 20.53 -4.48
CA LYS A 338 -7.16 21.59 -5.40
C LYS A 338 -6.04 21.84 -6.41
N LEU A 339 -6.39 22.01 -7.67
CA LEU A 339 -5.46 22.32 -8.75
C LEU A 339 -5.62 23.78 -9.14
N ILE A 340 -4.51 24.52 -9.22
CA ILE A 340 -4.47 25.93 -9.57
C ILE A 340 -3.48 26.13 -10.71
N ASN A 341 -3.86 26.89 -11.74
CA ASN A 341 -2.97 27.25 -12.85
C ASN A 341 -2.10 28.48 -12.51
N ASP A 342 -1.21 28.87 -13.44
CA ASP A 342 -0.32 30.04 -13.26
C ASP A 342 -1.07 31.37 -13.16
N ASN A 343 -2.33 31.43 -13.59
CA ASN A 343 -3.20 32.62 -13.48
C ASN A 343 -3.99 32.65 -12.16
N GLU A 344 -3.67 31.79 -11.21
CA GLU A 344 -4.39 31.63 -9.92
C GLU A 344 -5.85 31.16 -10.08
N GLU A 345 -6.21 30.57 -11.24
CA GLU A 345 -7.54 30.03 -11.48
C GLU A 345 -7.61 28.55 -11.10
N GLU A 346 -8.73 28.15 -10.51
CA GLU A 346 -9.00 26.75 -10.20
C GLU A 346 -9.23 25.93 -11.47
N VAL A 347 -8.59 24.78 -11.55
CA VAL A 347 -8.68 23.86 -12.67
C VAL A 347 -9.20 22.52 -12.18
N PRO A 348 -10.16 21.89 -12.89
CA PRO A 348 -10.65 20.57 -12.51
C PRO A 348 -9.54 19.50 -12.55
N LEU A 349 -9.52 18.55 -11.61
CA LEU A 349 -8.49 17.50 -11.50
C LEU A 349 -8.37 16.61 -12.75
N ASN A 350 -9.44 16.47 -13.53
CA ASN A 350 -9.43 15.74 -14.81
C ASN A 350 -8.64 16.44 -15.94
N LYS A 351 -8.18 17.67 -15.72
CA LYS A 351 -7.29 18.40 -16.63
C LYS A 351 -5.80 18.09 -16.41
N LEU A 352 -5.49 17.28 -15.40
CA LEU A 352 -4.17 16.68 -15.27
C LEU A 352 -3.94 15.66 -16.39
N SER A 353 -2.74 15.64 -16.96
CA SER A 353 -2.34 14.58 -17.88
C SER A 353 -2.33 13.21 -17.19
N SER A 354 -2.36 12.12 -17.94
CA SER A 354 -2.29 10.77 -17.39
C SER A 354 -1.03 10.56 -16.53
N GLY A 355 0.10 11.08 -16.95
CA GLY A 355 1.36 11.02 -16.19
C GLY A 355 1.29 11.79 -14.87
N GLU A 356 0.73 13.02 -14.88
CA GLU A 356 0.53 13.81 -13.67
C GLU A 356 -0.42 13.11 -12.68
N GLN A 357 -1.54 12.54 -13.18
CA GLN A 357 -2.47 11.77 -12.36
C GLN A 357 -1.79 10.55 -11.76
N ASN A 358 -1.09 9.74 -12.56
CA ASN A 358 -0.37 8.56 -12.10
C ASN A 358 0.67 8.89 -11.02
N LEU A 359 1.39 10.00 -11.18
CA LEU A 359 2.36 10.47 -10.20
C LEU A 359 1.69 10.80 -8.85
N ILE A 360 0.63 11.58 -8.88
CA ILE A 360 -0.12 11.99 -7.68
C ILE A 360 -0.71 10.77 -6.97
N ILE A 361 -1.36 9.88 -7.72
CA ILE A 361 -1.96 8.63 -7.21
C ILE A 361 -0.89 7.78 -6.53
N LEU A 362 0.25 7.60 -7.19
CA LEU A 362 1.36 6.81 -6.68
C LEU A 362 1.84 7.35 -5.33
N TYR A 363 2.24 8.62 -5.27
CA TYR A 363 2.77 9.20 -4.04
C TYR A 363 1.73 9.33 -2.93
N PHE A 364 0.45 9.54 -3.28
CA PHE A 364 -0.62 9.49 -2.29
C PHE A 364 -0.70 8.09 -1.64
N LYS A 365 -0.77 7.04 -2.43
CA LYS A 365 -0.81 5.67 -1.91
C LYS A 365 0.41 5.34 -1.04
N LEU A 366 1.59 5.78 -1.46
CA LEU A 366 2.84 5.59 -0.72
C LEU A 366 2.85 6.28 0.65
N ILE A 367 2.34 7.49 0.72
CA ILE A 367 2.47 8.34 1.92
C ILE A 367 1.31 8.14 2.89
N PHE A 368 0.08 7.98 2.38
CA PHE A 368 -1.12 7.96 3.21
C PHE A 368 -1.72 6.56 3.42
N SER A 369 -1.38 5.57 2.57
CA SER A 369 -1.98 4.24 2.68
C SER A 369 -1.01 3.16 3.18
N LEU A 370 0.29 3.45 3.25
CA LEU A 370 1.30 2.47 3.65
C LEU A 370 1.58 2.55 5.16
N PRO A 371 1.26 1.51 5.93
CA PRO A 371 1.65 1.46 7.34
C PRO A 371 3.16 1.27 7.51
N LYS A 372 3.69 1.61 8.69
CA LYS A 372 5.09 1.34 9.03
C LYS A 372 5.36 -0.16 9.00
N ASN A 373 6.58 -0.53 8.62
CA ASN A 373 7.02 -1.93 8.49
C ASN A 373 6.26 -2.77 7.44
N ALA A 374 5.53 -2.13 6.52
CA ALA A 374 4.84 -2.81 5.45
C ALA A 374 5.77 -3.24 4.31
N LEU A 375 5.27 -4.14 3.47
CA LEU A 375 5.83 -4.47 2.17
C LEU A 375 5.10 -3.68 1.09
N LEU A 376 5.84 -2.99 0.25
CA LEU A 376 5.34 -2.30 -0.92
C LEU A 376 5.77 -3.03 -2.18
N LEU A 377 4.82 -3.40 -3.00
CA LEU A 377 5.02 -3.99 -4.31
C LEU A 377 4.59 -2.98 -5.38
N ILE A 378 5.47 -2.67 -6.32
CA ILE A 378 5.18 -1.70 -7.38
C ILE A 378 5.46 -2.35 -8.74
N ASP A 379 4.44 -2.35 -9.59
CA ASP A 379 4.54 -2.88 -10.94
C ASP A 379 4.62 -1.72 -11.94
N GLU A 380 5.68 -1.73 -12.75
CA GLU A 380 5.97 -0.77 -13.82
C GLU A 380 5.72 0.70 -13.37
N PRO A 381 6.49 1.21 -12.37
CA PRO A 381 6.28 2.56 -11.82
C PRO A 381 6.45 3.66 -12.87
N GLU A 382 7.21 3.40 -13.93
CA GLU A 382 7.51 4.30 -15.04
C GLU A 382 6.35 4.52 -16.01
N ASN A 383 5.32 3.68 -15.98
CA ASN A 383 4.27 3.73 -16.98
C ASN A 383 3.55 5.08 -16.98
N SER A 384 3.46 5.67 -18.18
CA SER A 384 2.88 6.99 -18.43
C SER A 384 3.58 8.16 -17.72
N LEU A 385 4.79 7.97 -17.15
CA LEU A 385 5.53 9.04 -16.50
C LEU A 385 6.57 9.67 -17.42
N HIS A 386 6.84 10.96 -17.20
CA HIS A 386 7.87 11.68 -17.94
C HIS A 386 9.27 11.22 -17.53
N ALA A 387 10.18 11.01 -18.51
CA ALA A 387 11.53 10.49 -18.25
C ALA A 387 12.32 11.30 -17.20
N ALA A 388 12.16 12.63 -17.15
CA ALA A 388 12.81 13.49 -16.17
C ALA A 388 12.38 13.21 -14.71
N TRP A 389 11.20 12.61 -14.49
CA TRP A 389 10.76 12.22 -13.15
C TRP A 389 11.36 10.89 -12.73
N LEU A 390 11.56 9.95 -13.69
CA LEU A 390 12.03 8.60 -13.43
C LEU A 390 13.41 8.59 -12.77
N THR A 391 14.33 9.44 -13.22
CA THR A 391 15.70 9.50 -12.68
C THR A 391 15.77 9.86 -11.18
N LYS A 392 14.74 10.51 -10.64
CA LYS A 392 14.65 10.89 -9.22
C LYS A 392 13.78 9.95 -8.38
N MET A 393 12.93 9.16 -9.02
CA MET A 393 11.95 8.32 -8.29
C MET A 393 12.61 7.26 -7.42
N LEU A 394 13.68 6.65 -7.88
CA LEU A 394 14.38 5.63 -7.10
C LEU A 394 14.93 6.21 -5.79
N ASN A 395 15.47 7.43 -5.81
CA ASN A 395 15.90 8.14 -4.60
C ASN A 395 14.73 8.45 -3.68
N ASP A 396 13.60 8.91 -4.22
CA ASP A 396 12.39 9.15 -3.44
C ASP A 396 11.94 7.86 -2.72
N TYR A 397 11.94 6.71 -3.40
CA TYR A 397 11.60 5.42 -2.81
C TYR A 397 12.59 4.97 -1.73
N GLN A 398 13.88 5.19 -1.92
CA GLN A 398 14.90 4.88 -0.91
C GLN A 398 14.71 5.72 0.36
N GLU A 399 14.43 7.02 0.23
CA GLU A 399 14.14 7.89 1.37
C GLU A 399 12.86 7.48 2.09
N MET A 400 11.81 7.17 1.35
CA MET A 400 10.55 6.69 1.92
C MET A 400 10.73 5.35 2.62
N ALA A 401 11.45 4.40 2.02
CA ALA A 401 11.74 3.11 2.62
C ALA A 401 12.47 3.24 3.96
N LYS A 402 13.39 4.22 4.07
CA LYS A 402 14.09 4.53 5.33
C LYS A 402 13.15 5.16 6.36
N LYS A 403 12.36 6.17 5.98
CA LYS A 403 11.43 6.89 6.88
C LYS A 403 10.32 5.98 7.43
N LEU A 404 9.71 5.15 6.57
CA LEU A 404 8.61 4.26 6.91
C LEU A 404 9.10 2.89 7.40
N GLN A 405 10.40 2.61 7.37
CA GLN A 405 11.00 1.30 7.67
C GLN A 405 10.39 0.16 6.86
N CYS A 406 9.86 0.45 5.67
CA CYS A 406 9.22 -0.51 4.79
C CYS A 406 10.23 -1.19 3.84
N GLN A 407 9.82 -2.33 3.30
CA GLN A 407 10.51 -3.02 2.21
C GLN A 407 9.78 -2.72 0.91
N ILE A 408 10.50 -2.35 -0.14
CA ILE A 408 9.93 -2.03 -1.46
C ILE A 408 10.50 -3.01 -2.49
N ILE A 409 9.62 -3.68 -3.23
CA ILE A 409 9.98 -4.54 -4.36
C ILE A 409 9.32 -3.97 -5.61
N ILE A 410 10.12 -3.69 -6.63
CA ILE A 410 9.69 -3.00 -7.85
C ILE A 410 9.94 -3.95 -9.03
N ALA A 411 8.94 -4.17 -9.86
CA ALA A 411 9.11 -4.78 -11.17
C ALA A 411 9.18 -3.68 -12.23
N THR A 412 10.24 -3.67 -13.04
CA THR A 412 10.42 -2.68 -14.10
C THR A 412 11.28 -3.22 -15.23
N HIS A 413 11.09 -2.68 -16.43
CA HIS A 413 11.99 -2.88 -17.57
C HIS A 413 12.75 -1.59 -17.95
N SER A 414 12.55 -0.51 -17.19
CA SER A 414 13.08 0.83 -17.52
C SER A 414 14.50 1.03 -17.01
N ILE A 415 15.46 1.10 -17.92
CA ILE A 415 16.86 1.47 -17.65
C ILE A 415 16.93 2.88 -17.04
N THR A 416 16.07 3.80 -17.51
CA THR A 416 16.00 5.18 -17.01
C THR A 416 15.58 5.23 -15.54
N PHE A 417 14.66 4.35 -15.14
CA PHE A 417 14.23 4.24 -13.75
C PHE A 417 15.36 3.69 -12.86
N ILE A 418 16.07 2.66 -13.32
CA ILE A 418 17.20 2.05 -12.59
C ILE A 418 18.34 3.06 -12.40
N ASN A 419 18.56 3.96 -13.36
CA ASN A 419 19.49 5.10 -13.29
C ASN A 419 20.90 4.74 -12.79
N GLY A 420 21.43 3.61 -13.25
CA GLY A 420 22.77 3.14 -12.88
C GLY A 420 22.86 2.33 -11.57
N GLU A 421 21.81 2.22 -10.79
CA GLU A 421 21.76 1.48 -9.50
C GLU A 421 21.59 -0.04 -9.71
N TRP A 422 22.39 -0.63 -10.58
CA TRP A 422 22.32 -2.06 -10.92
C TRP A 422 22.58 -2.99 -9.73
N GLY A 423 23.25 -2.53 -8.70
CA GLY A 423 23.46 -3.29 -7.46
C GLY A 423 22.18 -3.63 -6.69
N MET A 424 21.04 -2.97 -7.04
CA MET A 424 19.73 -3.24 -6.44
C MET A 424 18.86 -4.14 -7.31
N THR A 425 19.36 -4.58 -8.47
CA THR A 425 18.57 -5.32 -9.44
C THR A 425 18.80 -6.82 -9.36
N TYR A 426 17.72 -7.57 -9.59
CA TYR A 426 17.76 -9.00 -9.90
C TYR A 426 17.21 -9.18 -11.32
N ASP A 427 18.09 -9.58 -12.25
CA ASP A 427 17.71 -9.81 -13.64
C ASP A 427 17.18 -11.22 -13.84
N LEU A 428 15.92 -11.37 -14.26
CA LEU A 428 15.27 -12.66 -14.47
C LEU A 428 15.84 -13.41 -15.67
N TYR A 429 16.34 -12.72 -16.68
CA TYR A 429 16.92 -13.36 -17.87
C TYR A 429 18.28 -13.96 -17.57
N GLU A 430 19.17 -13.18 -16.97
CA GLU A 430 20.53 -13.64 -16.65
C GLU A 430 20.54 -14.78 -15.63
N ASN A 431 19.64 -14.76 -14.65
CA ASN A 431 19.61 -15.75 -13.58
C ASN A 431 18.85 -17.04 -13.94
N ASN A 432 18.07 -17.02 -15.02
CA ASN A 432 17.41 -18.25 -15.51
C ASN A 432 18.28 -19.03 -16.51
N ASN A 433 19.33 -18.40 -17.08
CA ASN A 433 20.23 -19.02 -18.05
C ASN A 433 21.55 -19.51 -17.44
N LYS A 434 21.68 -19.43 -16.11
CA LYS A 434 22.77 -20.03 -15.32
C LYS A 434 22.33 -21.37 -14.73
#